data_ab78dad3b6632bc724f9888d890235a1
#
_entry.id   ab78dad3b6632bc724f9888d890235a1
#
_cell.length_a   1.000
_cell.length_b   1.000
_cell.length_c   1.000
_cell.angle_alpha   90.00
_cell.angle_beta   90.00
_cell.angle_gamma   90.00
#
_symmetry.space_group_name_H-M   'P 1'
#
loop_
_entity.id
_entity.type
_entity.pdbx_description
1 polymer ?
#
loop_
_entity_poly.entity_id
_entity_poly.type
_entity_poly.pdbx_seq_one_letter_code
_entity_poly.pdbx_strand_id
1 'polypeptide(L)'
;MARRRDRLTVDDVNGAWAIIPTPAIDTGDQWQTEDSVDYDEIARAVEGLIDAGVDAIMSQGTFGEGATLTWEEKKKMMEVMVETARGRVPIFVGVTTMNTRETIRQLKHARDIGADGTMLGLPMWQQIDVPAAVRFYQDVAEAVPEMAIAIYANPEAFKFDFPAPFWAQVANIPQVITCKYINIAQLHLHTVVSQKQIRFLPLEIDHADAAKMDPEFHTAFWSPLACTGPELTIHWRDSVKNAVKTGDWSVPDALYPKMAITLSTLFPPGGFAEFSRYNIQLEKARINAAGWMKAGPCRPPYISAPAHYLEGAAKSGTGWAELNKKLIDGTL
;
A
#
# COMPACT_ATOMS: atom_id res chain seq x y z
N MET A 1 0.69 -23.48 -10.82
CA MET A 1 -0.26 -22.56 -11.49
C MET A 1 0.39 -21.97 -12.73
N ALA A 2 -0.35 -21.77 -13.82
CA ALA A 2 0.20 -21.13 -15.01
C ALA A 2 0.43 -19.65 -14.68
N ARG A 3 1.68 -19.21 -14.71
CA ARG A 3 2.08 -17.80 -14.59
C ARG A 3 1.34 -16.98 -15.67
N ARG A 4 0.86 -15.77 -15.34
CA ARG A 4 0.45 -14.79 -16.36
C ARG A 4 1.61 -14.67 -17.37
N ARG A 5 1.33 -14.82 -18.65
CA ARG A 5 2.40 -14.88 -19.67
C ARG A 5 3.04 -13.51 -19.92
N ASP A 6 2.31 -12.42 -19.64
CA ASP A 6 2.75 -11.06 -19.91
C ASP A 6 2.85 -10.26 -18.62
N ARG A 7 3.90 -9.42 -18.52
CA ARG A 7 4.08 -8.47 -17.43
C ARG A 7 2.92 -7.46 -17.45
N LEU A 8 2.46 -7.06 -16.26
CA LEU A 8 1.50 -5.96 -16.11
C LEU A 8 2.09 -4.64 -16.65
N THR A 9 1.21 -3.80 -17.18
CA THR A 9 1.50 -2.48 -17.72
C THR A 9 0.73 -1.39 -16.97
N VAL A 10 0.95 -0.12 -17.32
CA VAL A 10 0.20 1.00 -16.73
C VAL A 10 -1.32 0.87 -16.94
N ASP A 11 -1.76 0.22 -18.00
CA ASP A 11 -3.17 0.03 -18.33
C ASP A 11 -3.87 -1.00 -17.41
N ASP A 12 -3.09 -1.88 -16.78
CA ASP A 12 -3.59 -2.86 -15.80
C ASP A 12 -3.79 -2.25 -14.40
N VAL A 13 -3.33 -1.01 -14.16
CA VAL A 13 -3.40 -0.36 -12.86
C VAL A 13 -4.73 0.37 -12.70
N ASN A 14 -5.73 -0.29 -12.09
CA ASN A 14 -7.07 0.26 -11.91
C ASN A 14 -7.62 -0.07 -10.52
N GLY A 15 -8.58 0.72 -10.04
CA GLY A 15 -9.40 0.43 -8.87
C GLY A 15 -8.68 0.59 -7.52
N ALA A 16 -9.10 -0.21 -6.54
CA ALA A 16 -8.65 -0.15 -5.16
C ALA A 16 -7.50 -1.14 -4.91
N TRP A 17 -6.31 -0.61 -4.60
CA TRP A 17 -5.11 -1.38 -4.29
C TRP A 17 -4.93 -1.46 -2.77
N ALA A 18 -5.34 -2.56 -2.16
CA ALA A 18 -5.24 -2.75 -0.72
C ALA A 18 -3.78 -2.89 -0.26
N ILE A 19 -3.41 -2.21 0.83
CA ILE A 19 -2.13 -2.43 1.51
C ILE A 19 -2.39 -3.29 2.74
N ILE A 20 -1.80 -4.48 2.79
CA ILE A 20 -1.94 -5.39 3.92
C ILE A 20 -0.79 -5.20 4.92
N PRO A 21 -1.07 -5.11 6.25
CA PRO A 21 -0.02 -5.24 7.27
C PRO A 21 0.51 -6.67 7.30
N THR A 22 1.60 -6.90 8.01
CA THR A 22 2.04 -8.25 8.36
C THR A 22 1.49 -8.62 9.73
N PRO A 23 0.45 -9.48 9.81
CA PRO A 23 -0.07 -9.95 11.08
C PRO A 23 1.02 -10.58 11.95
N ALA A 24 0.91 -10.40 13.24
CA ALA A 24 1.82 -11.01 14.19
C ALA A 24 1.06 -11.92 15.16
N ILE A 25 1.68 -13.04 15.52
CA ILE A 25 1.24 -13.87 16.63
C ILE A 25 1.37 -13.10 17.96
N ASP A 26 0.73 -13.56 19.03
CA ASP A 26 0.67 -12.82 20.30
C ASP A 26 2.04 -12.53 20.93
N THR A 27 3.08 -13.32 20.61
CA THR A 27 4.45 -13.11 21.08
C THR A 27 5.34 -12.37 20.06
N GLY A 28 4.75 -11.79 19.01
CA GLY A 28 5.50 -11.13 17.93
C GLY A 28 6.24 -9.85 18.36
N ASP A 29 5.96 -9.32 19.55
CA ASP A 29 6.69 -8.20 20.18
C ASP A 29 7.91 -8.63 20.99
N GLN A 30 8.15 -9.93 21.10
CA GLN A 30 9.28 -10.48 21.86
C GLN A 30 10.44 -10.81 20.91
N TRP A 31 11.64 -10.31 21.20
CA TRP A 31 12.80 -10.54 20.36
C TRP A 31 13.24 -12.02 20.29
N GLN A 32 12.77 -12.85 21.22
CA GLN A 32 13.04 -14.30 21.26
C GLN A 32 12.17 -15.09 20.27
N THR A 33 11.11 -14.48 19.75
CA THR A 33 10.21 -15.13 18.78
C THR A 33 10.90 -15.27 17.44
N GLU A 34 11.14 -16.50 17.00
CA GLU A 34 11.86 -16.81 15.74
C GLU A 34 11.00 -16.60 14.49
N ASP A 35 9.72 -17.02 14.54
CA ASP A 35 8.73 -16.81 13.48
C ASP A 35 7.52 -16.09 14.10
N SER A 36 7.43 -14.80 13.83
CA SER A 36 6.47 -13.90 14.47
C SER A 36 5.20 -13.68 13.64
N VAL A 37 5.10 -14.30 12.45
CA VAL A 37 4.03 -14.00 11.49
C VAL A 37 2.83 -14.94 11.69
N ASP A 38 1.63 -14.36 11.71
CA ASP A 38 0.37 -15.10 11.67
C ASP A 38 -0.03 -15.34 10.20
N TYR A 39 0.40 -16.48 9.66
CA TYR A 39 0.17 -16.84 8.26
C TYR A 39 -1.29 -17.20 7.97
N ASP A 40 -2.02 -17.71 8.95
CA ASP A 40 -3.44 -18.03 8.80
C ASP A 40 -4.26 -16.74 8.66
N GLU A 41 -3.92 -15.71 9.44
CA GLU A 41 -4.55 -14.40 9.32
C GLU A 41 -4.19 -13.71 7.99
N ILE A 42 -2.97 -13.89 7.45
CA ILE A 42 -2.63 -13.42 6.10
C ILE A 42 -3.56 -14.05 5.07
N ALA A 43 -3.69 -15.38 5.09
CA ALA A 43 -4.53 -16.10 4.13
C ALA A 43 -5.99 -15.65 4.24
N ARG A 44 -6.53 -15.55 5.47
CA ARG A 44 -7.89 -15.06 5.72
C ARG A 44 -8.10 -13.64 5.19
N ALA A 45 -7.17 -12.72 5.46
CA ALA A 45 -7.28 -11.34 5.05
C ALA A 45 -7.16 -11.18 3.53
N VAL A 46 -6.25 -11.90 2.89
CA VAL A 46 -6.13 -11.90 1.41
C VAL A 46 -7.42 -12.42 0.77
N GLU A 47 -7.97 -13.55 1.27
CA GLU A 47 -9.24 -14.07 0.78
C GLU A 47 -10.38 -13.06 0.96
N GLY A 48 -10.53 -12.48 2.16
CA GLY A 48 -11.57 -11.51 2.46
C GLY A 48 -11.47 -10.21 1.65
N LEU A 49 -10.26 -9.73 1.36
CA LEU A 49 -10.04 -8.57 0.47
C LEU A 49 -10.49 -8.88 -0.96
N ILE A 50 -10.16 -10.08 -1.46
CA ILE A 50 -10.54 -10.53 -2.81
C ILE A 50 -12.06 -10.67 -2.90
N ASP A 51 -12.69 -11.29 -1.90
CA ASP A 51 -14.16 -11.47 -1.84
C ASP A 51 -14.89 -10.13 -1.77
N ALA A 52 -14.33 -9.13 -1.09
CA ALA A 52 -14.86 -7.78 -1.06
C ALA A 52 -14.70 -7.04 -2.39
N GLY A 53 -13.82 -7.49 -3.28
CA GLY A 53 -13.65 -6.96 -4.62
C GLY A 53 -12.52 -5.95 -4.78
N VAL A 54 -11.42 -6.04 -4.01
CA VAL A 54 -10.22 -5.23 -4.27
C VAL A 54 -9.59 -5.60 -5.61
N ASP A 55 -8.95 -4.63 -6.25
CA ASP A 55 -8.38 -4.81 -7.59
C ASP A 55 -6.93 -5.29 -7.57
N ALA A 56 -6.19 -5.06 -6.48
CA ALA A 56 -4.86 -5.58 -6.25
C ALA A 56 -4.49 -5.54 -4.75
N ILE A 57 -3.46 -6.30 -4.35
CA ILE A 57 -2.94 -6.29 -2.97
C ILE A 57 -1.44 -6.03 -2.97
N MET A 58 -1.00 -5.08 -2.14
CA MET A 58 0.41 -4.75 -1.89
C MET A 58 0.78 -5.06 -0.44
N SER A 59 2.03 -5.45 -0.19
CA SER A 59 2.49 -5.84 1.16
C SER A 59 3.87 -5.32 1.50
N GLN A 60 4.28 -5.53 2.76
CA GLN A 60 5.66 -5.36 3.27
C GLN A 60 6.24 -3.96 3.06
N GLY A 61 5.37 -2.94 3.09
CA GLY A 61 5.78 -1.53 3.25
C GLY A 61 6.09 -1.21 4.71
N THR A 62 5.98 0.08 5.10
CA THR A 62 6.32 0.53 6.47
C THR A 62 5.44 -0.16 7.51
N PHE A 63 4.11 -0.01 7.46
CA PHE A 63 3.23 -0.70 8.42
C PHE A 63 3.05 -2.20 8.12
N GLY A 64 3.51 -2.67 6.96
CA GLY A 64 3.74 -4.08 6.67
C GLY A 64 5.01 -4.61 7.33
N GLU A 65 5.69 -3.79 8.13
CA GLU A 65 6.88 -4.14 8.90
C GLU A 65 8.01 -4.76 8.08
N GLY A 66 8.11 -4.39 6.79
CA GLY A 66 9.10 -4.95 5.87
C GLY A 66 10.56 -4.79 6.32
N ALA A 67 10.85 -3.85 7.23
CA ALA A 67 12.20 -3.62 7.78
C ALA A 67 12.51 -4.50 8.99
N THR A 68 11.51 -5.05 9.69
CA THR A 68 11.69 -5.85 10.93
C THR A 68 11.50 -7.34 10.72
N LEU A 69 10.93 -7.74 9.59
CA LEU A 69 10.80 -9.15 9.22
C LEU A 69 12.15 -9.75 8.83
N THR A 70 12.40 -10.99 9.27
CA THR A 70 13.48 -11.80 8.74
C THR A 70 13.23 -12.17 7.26
N TRP A 71 14.24 -12.62 6.56
CA TRP A 71 14.05 -13.07 5.17
C TRP A 71 13.11 -14.28 5.10
N GLU A 72 13.21 -15.21 6.05
CA GLU A 72 12.36 -16.42 6.07
C GLU A 72 10.88 -16.06 6.30
N GLU A 73 10.60 -15.13 7.20
CA GLU A 73 9.24 -14.59 7.40
C GLU A 73 8.70 -13.89 6.15
N LYS A 74 9.51 -13.02 5.52
CA LYS A 74 9.12 -12.34 4.26
C LYS A 74 8.79 -13.35 3.17
N LYS A 75 9.67 -14.32 2.98
CA LYS A 75 9.55 -15.36 1.96
C LYS A 75 8.24 -16.13 2.13
N LYS A 76 7.99 -16.65 3.32
CA LYS A 76 6.78 -17.42 3.62
C LYS A 76 5.50 -16.59 3.50
N MET A 77 5.54 -15.31 3.93
CA MET A 77 4.41 -14.40 3.73
C MET A 77 4.10 -14.18 2.25
N MET A 78 5.11 -13.96 1.40
CA MET A 78 4.94 -13.82 -0.05
C MET A 78 4.30 -15.08 -0.65
N GLU A 79 4.78 -16.27 -0.27
CA GLU A 79 4.25 -17.55 -0.71
C GLU A 79 2.77 -17.69 -0.34
N VAL A 80 2.40 -17.46 0.93
CA VAL A 80 1.01 -17.53 1.41
C VAL A 80 0.10 -16.56 0.65
N MET A 81 0.54 -15.32 0.42
CA MET A 81 -0.26 -14.34 -0.31
C MET A 81 -0.54 -14.79 -1.75
N VAL A 82 0.50 -15.23 -2.47
CA VAL A 82 0.38 -15.66 -3.87
C VAL A 82 -0.45 -16.95 -3.98
N GLU A 83 -0.23 -17.92 -3.09
CA GLU A 83 -0.98 -19.17 -3.03
C GLU A 83 -2.46 -18.92 -2.73
N THR A 84 -2.76 -18.00 -1.81
CA THR A 84 -4.15 -17.65 -1.47
C THR A 84 -4.83 -16.90 -2.61
N ALA A 85 -4.16 -15.94 -3.22
CA ALA A 85 -4.74 -15.14 -4.30
C ALA A 85 -5.05 -15.98 -5.56
N ARG A 86 -4.25 -17.00 -5.86
CA ARG A 86 -4.45 -17.90 -7.02
C ARG A 86 -4.62 -17.16 -8.36
N GLY A 87 -4.00 -15.99 -8.51
CA GLY A 87 -4.10 -15.17 -9.70
C GLY A 87 -5.45 -14.47 -9.92
N ARG A 88 -6.33 -14.42 -8.88
CA ARG A 88 -7.62 -13.70 -8.94
C ARG A 88 -7.44 -12.18 -8.96
N VAL A 89 -6.44 -11.70 -8.26
CA VAL A 89 -6.00 -10.30 -8.26
C VAL A 89 -4.48 -10.22 -8.31
N PRO A 90 -3.89 -9.14 -8.85
CA PRO A 90 -2.46 -8.90 -8.81
C PRO A 90 -1.92 -8.82 -7.37
N ILE A 91 -0.78 -9.48 -7.12
CA ILE A 91 -0.06 -9.43 -5.86
C ILE A 91 1.29 -8.75 -6.05
N PHE A 92 1.49 -7.64 -5.35
CA PHE A 92 2.72 -6.87 -5.31
C PHE A 92 3.40 -7.00 -3.94
N VAL A 93 4.45 -7.78 -3.86
CA VAL A 93 5.17 -8.01 -2.61
C VAL A 93 6.30 -7.00 -2.40
N GLY A 94 6.58 -6.64 -1.16
CA GLY A 94 7.65 -5.68 -0.84
C GLY A 94 9.01 -6.36 -0.73
N VAL A 95 9.96 -6.00 -1.60
CA VAL A 95 11.33 -6.51 -1.57
C VAL A 95 12.37 -5.42 -1.26
N THR A 96 11.96 -4.35 -0.60
CA THR A 96 12.86 -3.28 -0.19
C THR A 96 13.90 -3.81 0.81
N THR A 97 15.18 -3.56 0.49
CA THR A 97 16.33 -3.92 1.34
C THR A 97 17.34 -2.77 1.42
N MET A 98 18.46 -3.01 2.11
CA MET A 98 19.53 -2.03 2.25
C MET A 98 20.48 -1.97 1.04
N ASN A 99 20.33 -2.86 0.06
CA ASN A 99 21.21 -2.87 -1.12
C ASN A 99 20.58 -3.53 -2.35
N THR A 100 21.03 -3.13 -3.54
CA THR A 100 20.51 -3.57 -4.84
C THR A 100 20.58 -5.09 -5.04
N ARG A 101 21.68 -5.73 -4.66
CA ARG A 101 21.89 -7.17 -4.89
C ARG A 101 20.93 -8.04 -4.09
N GLU A 102 20.69 -7.68 -2.84
CA GLU A 102 19.72 -8.37 -1.99
C GLU A 102 18.27 -8.10 -2.46
N THR A 103 17.95 -6.88 -2.87
CA THR A 103 16.66 -6.55 -3.48
C THR A 103 16.40 -7.41 -4.72
N ILE A 104 17.39 -7.53 -5.62
CA ILE A 104 17.27 -8.39 -6.81
C ILE A 104 17.11 -9.87 -6.43
N ARG A 105 17.82 -10.35 -5.42
CA ARG A 105 17.68 -11.73 -4.93
C ARG A 105 16.26 -12.02 -4.44
N GLN A 106 15.70 -11.11 -3.63
CA GLN A 106 14.33 -11.23 -3.12
C GLN A 106 13.30 -11.11 -4.25
N LEU A 107 13.52 -10.21 -5.21
CA LEU A 107 12.62 -10.05 -6.36
C LEU A 107 12.61 -11.29 -7.27
N LYS A 108 13.75 -11.95 -7.47
CA LYS A 108 13.82 -13.24 -8.18
C LYS A 108 12.98 -14.30 -7.50
N HIS A 109 13.05 -14.41 -6.17
CA HIS A 109 12.18 -15.31 -5.43
C HIS A 109 10.69 -14.96 -5.62
N ALA A 110 10.32 -13.67 -5.51
CA ALA A 110 8.94 -13.22 -5.74
C ALA A 110 8.43 -13.60 -7.14
N ARG A 111 9.27 -13.44 -8.17
CA ARG A 111 8.98 -13.91 -9.54
C ARG A 111 8.75 -15.42 -9.58
N ASP A 112 9.63 -16.20 -8.96
CA ASP A 112 9.63 -17.66 -9.04
C ASP A 112 8.40 -18.29 -8.36
N ILE A 113 7.87 -17.64 -7.31
CA ILE A 113 6.61 -18.05 -6.66
C ILE A 113 5.35 -17.54 -7.40
N GLY A 114 5.50 -16.65 -8.39
CA GLY A 114 4.40 -16.19 -9.22
C GLY A 114 3.75 -14.88 -8.77
N ALA A 115 4.43 -14.03 -7.98
CA ALA A 115 3.97 -12.66 -7.75
C ALA A 115 3.94 -11.86 -9.06
N ASP A 116 3.02 -10.92 -9.19
CA ASP A 116 2.84 -10.10 -10.40
C ASP A 116 3.79 -8.89 -10.43
N GLY A 117 4.20 -8.41 -9.26
CA GLY A 117 5.08 -7.26 -9.14
C GLY A 117 5.63 -7.06 -7.74
N THR A 118 6.31 -5.94 -7.57
CA THR A 118 6.85 -5.53 -6.27
C THR A 118 6.46 -4.10 -5.93
N MET A 119 6.14 -3.85 -4.65
CA MET A 119 6.13 -2.51 -4.08
C MET A 119 7.54 -2.22 -3.55
N LEU A 120 8.29 -1.36 -4.26
CA LEU A 120 9.71 -1.17 -4.06
C LEU A 120 10.07 0.25 -3.64
N GLY A 121 10.63 0.39 -2.43
CA GLY A 121 11.29 1.60 -1.96
C GLY A 121 12.80 1.61 -2.23
N LEU A 122 13.43 2.74 -1.92
CA LEU A 122 14.88 2.92 -2.05
C LEU A 122 15.62 2.31 -0.85
N PRO A 123 16.91 1.94 -1.00
CA PRO A 123 17.79 1.64 0.13
C PRO A 123 17.85 2.83 1.10
N MET A 124 17.53 2.62 2.38
CA MET A 124 17.24 3.70 3.33
C MET A 124 18.39 4.05 4.27
N TRP A 125 19.53 3.38 4.18
CA TRP A 125 20.67 3.63 5.09
C TRP A 125 21.24 5.03 4.92
N GLN A 126 21.56 5.40 3.68
CA GLN A 126 22.06 6.72 3.31
C GLN A 126 21.11 7.41 2.32
N GLN A 127 21.05 8.73 2.39
CA GLN A 127 20.40 9.52 1.34
C GLN A 127 21.17 9.33 0.02
N ILE A 128 20.43 9.17 -1.07
CA ILE A 128 20.97 9.03 -2.42
C ILE A 128 20.46 10.18 -3.31
N ASP A 129 21.17 10.48 -4.37
CA ASP A 129 20.76 11.49 -5.35
C ASP A 129 19.85 10.89 -6.45
N VAL A 130 19.33 11.76 -7.31
CA VAL A 130 18.42 11.34 -8.39
C VAL A 130 19.09 10.33 -9.34
N PRO A 131 20.33 10.53 -9.83
CA PRO A 131 21.00 9.55 -10.67
C PRO A 131 21.14 8.17 -10.03
N ALA A 132 21.52 8.10 -8.75
CA ALA A 132 21.66 6.84 -8.04
C ALA A 132 20.30 6.15 -7.80
N ALA A 133 19.24 6.92 -7.49
CA ALA A 133 17.89 6.41 -7.35
C ALA A 133 17.36 5.83 -8.68
N VAL A 134 17.54 6.54 -9.79
CA VAL A 134 17.16 6.07 -11.14
C VAL A 134 17.92 4.80 -11.49
N ARG A 135 19.24 4.80 -11.26
CA ARG A 135 20.10 3.63 -11.55
C ARG A 135 19.66 2.39 -10.73
N PHE A 136 19.28 2.57 -9.47
CA PHE A 136 18.76 1.48 -8.65
C PHE A 136 17.54 0.80 -9.30
N TYR A 137 16.55 1.57 -9.76
CA TYR A 137 15.38 1.00 -10.44
C TYR A 137 15.72 0.38 -11.79
N GLN A 138 16.67 0.96 -12.54
CA GLN A 138 17.16 0.37 -13.80
C GLN A 138 17.80 -0.99 -13.56
N ASP A 139 18.73 -1.11 -12.60
CA ASP A 139 19.41 -2.36 -12.27
C ASP A 139 18.43 -3.46 -11.84
N VAL A 140 17.42 -3.09 -11.01
CA VAL A 140 16.39 -4.03 -10.57
C VAL A 140 15.50 -4.49 -11.74
N ALA A 141 15.06 -3.56 -12.58
CA ALA A 141 14.24 -3.85 -13.76
C ALA A 141 14.97 -4.71 -14.80
N GLU A 142 16.25 -4.42 -15.05
CA GLU A 142 17.09 -5.21 -15.96
C GLU A 142 17.30 -6.64 -15.44
N ALA A 143 17.50 -6.79 -14.12
CA ALA A 143 17.76 -8.09 -13.52
C ALA A 143 16.53 -9.02 -13.47
N VAL A 144 15.31 -8.46 -13.46
CA VAL A 144 14.04 -9.22 -13.40
C VAL A 144 12.99 -8.54 -14.31
N PRO A 145 13.17 -8.58 -15.64
CA PRO A 145 12.35 -7.81 -16.58
C PRO A 145 10.88 -8.24 -16.65
N GLU A 146 10.55 -9.39 -16.11
CA GLU A 146 9.18 -9.92 -16.09
C GLU A 146 8.31 -9.37 -14.95
N MET A 147 8.91 -8.67 -13.98
CA MET A 147 8.20 -8.16 -12.82
C MET A 147 7.80 -6.70 -13.01
N ALA A 148 6.55 -6.38 -12.66
CA ALA A 148 6.11 -5.00 -12.57
C ALA A 148 6.62 -4.33 -11.28
N ILE A 149 6.86 -3.03 -11.33
CA ILE A 149 7.35 -2.25 -10.19
C ILE A 149 6.33 -1.16 -9.85
N ALA A 150 5.83 -1.20 -8.61
CA ALA A 150 5.16 -0.10 -7.95
C ALA A 150 6.18 0.64 -7.09
N ILE A 151 6.57 1.85 -7.45
CA ILE A 151 7.49 2.64 -6.62
C ILE A 151 6.79 2.97 -5.29
N TYR A 152 7.45 2.69 -4.18
CA TYR A 152 7.00 3.13 -2.87
C TYR A 152 7.60 4.50 -2.56
N ALA A 153 6.87 5.56 -2.88
CA ALA A 153 7.31 6.94 -2.63
C ALA A 153 6.94 7.38 -1.21
N ASN A 154 7.85 7.16 -0.28
CA ASN A 154 7.74 7.62 1.10
C ASN A 154 9.00 8.41 1.49
N PRO A 155 8.95 9.76 1.44
CA PRO A 155 10.12 10.60 1.71
C PRO A 155 10.72 10.39 3.09
N GLU A 156 9.89 10.20 4.11
CA GLU A 156 10.33 10.00 5.50
C GLU A 156 11.10 8.68 5.66
N ALA A 157 10.60 7.60 5.04
CA ALA A 157 11.25 6.29 5.13
C ALA A 157 12.54 6.23 4.33
N PHE A 158 12.58 6.84 3.14
CA PHE A 158 13.68 6.67 2.19
C PHE A 158 14.62 7.87 2.10
N LYS A 159 14.37 8.96 2.86
CA LYS A 159 15.20 10.18 2.84
C LYS A 159 15.39 10.74 1.43
N PHE A 160 14.31 10.67 0.62
CA PHE A 160 14.33 11.07 -0.77
C PHE A 160 12.98 11.69 -1.17
N ASP A 161 12.97 12.90 -1.73
CA ASP A 161 11.76 13.68 -1.97
C ASP A 161 11.01 13.28 -3.25
N PHE A 162 11.53 12.36 -4.05
CA PHE A 162 10.95 11.93 -5.32
C PHE A 162 10.61 13.11 -6.26
N PRO A 163 11.58 13.95 -6.62
CA PRO A 163 11.32 15.17 -7.39
C PRO A 163 10.96 14.90 -8.86
N ALA A 164 10.36 15.88 -9.55
CA ALA A 164 9.94 15.75 -10.94
C ALA A 164 11.02 15.21 -11.90
N PRO A 165 12.33 15.60 -11.80
CA PRO A 165 13.38 14.99 -12.61
C PRO A 165 13.58 13.48 -12.39
N PHE A 166 13.28 12.97 -11.20
CA PHE A 166 13.30 11.52 -10.93
C PHE A 166 12.17 10.83 -11.72
N TRP A 167 10.93 11.34 -11.62
CA TRP A 167 9.77 10.76 -12.31
C TRP A 167 9.93 10.76 -13.82
N ALA A 168 10.46 11.86 -14.41
CA ALA A 168 10.75 11.95 -15.84
C ALA A 168 11.74 10.88 -16.32
N GLN A 169 12.70 10.46 -15.48
CA GLN A 169 13.69 9.47 -15.84
C GLN A 169 13.21 8.03 -15.62
N VAL A 170 12.60 7.72 -14.48
CA VAL A 170 12.10 6.36 -14.19
C VAL A 170 10.90 5.98 -15.06
N ALA A 171 10.18 6.94 -15.63
CA ALA A 171 9.13 6.71 -16.63
C ALA A 171 9.63 6.00 -17.90
N ASN A 172 10.96 6.05 -18.18
CA ASN A 172 11.57 5.32 -19.29
C ASN A 172 11.90 3.85 -18.95
N ILE A 173 11.58 3.39 -17.73
CA ILE A 173 11.77 2.00 -17.30
C ILE A 173 10.42 1.29 -17.47
N PRO A 174 10.23 0.40 -18.47
CA PRO A 174 8.92 -0.18 -18.77
C PRO A 174 8.31 -1.04 -17.65
N GLN A 175 9.12 -1.45 -16.66
CA GLN A 175 8.67 -2.20 -15.50
C GLN A 175 8.02 -1.29 -14.44
N VAL A 176 8.37 0.00 -14.41
CA VAL A 176 7.80 0.98 -13.49
C VAL A 176 6.45 1.43 -14.02
N ILE A 177 5.37 0.82 -13.53
CA ILE A 177 4.01 1.05 -14.05
C ILE A 177 3.14 1.88 -13.10
N THR A 178 3.51 1.92 -11.82
CA THR A 178 2.71 2.60 -10.80
C THR A 178 3.55 3.05 -9.61
N CYS A 179 2.94 3.84 -8.75
CA CYS A 179 3.56 4.38 -7.55
C CYS A 179 2.55 4.48 -6.41
N LYS A 180 2.89 3.96 -5.22
CA LYS A 180 2.19 4.29 -3.98
C LYS A 180 2.54 5.72 -3.59
N TYR A 181 1.60 6.65 -3.74
CA TYR A 181 1.84 8.08 -3.78
C TYR A 181 1.08 8.83 -2.69
N ILE A 182 1.65 9.90 -2.13
CA ILE A 182 1.04 10.65 -1.03
C ILE A 182 0.98 12.17 -1.26
N ASN A 183 1.52 12.68 -2.37
CA ASN A 183 1.62 14.12 -2.62
C ASN A 183 0.62 14.58 -3.66
N ILE A 184 -0.67 14.65 -3.28
CA ILE A 184 -1.76 15.05 -4.18
C ILE A 184 -1.50 16.43 -4.83
N ALA A 185 -0.84 17.35 -4.14
CA ALA A 185 -0.56 18.69 -4.65
C ALA A 185 0.39 18.68 -5.88
N GLN A 186 1.23 17.67 -6.03
CA GLN A 186 2.15 17.53 -7.17
C GLN A 186 1.72 16.45 -8.18
N LEU A 187 0.56 15.83 -7.97
CA LEU A 187 0.09 14.72 -8.78
C LEU A 187 0.04 15.07 -10.28
N HIS A 188 -0.54 16.20 -10.61
CA HIS A 188 -0.63 16.66 -12.00
C HIS A 188 0.75 16.84 -12.63
N LEU A 189 1.67 17.54 -11.95
CA LEU A 189 3.04 17.75 -12.44
C LEU A 189 3.75 16.42 -12.69
N HIS A 190 3.70 15.49 -11.74
CA HIS A 190 4.39 14.20 -11.87
C HIS A 190 3.76 13.31 -12.95
N THR A 191 2.44 13.38 -13.15
CA THR A 191 1.74 12.72 -14.25
C THR A 191 2.20 13.25 -15.61
N VAL A 192 2.34 14.57 -15.75
CA VAL A 192 2.80 15.21 -16.99
C VAL A 192 4.25 14.84 -17.30
N VAL A 193 5.17 15.01 -16.34
CA VAL A 193 6.60 14.75 -16.58
C VAL A 193 6.91 13.27 -16.80
N SER A 194 6.10 12.36 -16.27
CA SER A 194 6.19 10.91 -16.53
C SER A 194 5.50 10.49 -17.83
N GLN A 195 4.91 11.43 -18.57
CA GLN A 195 4.21 11.18 -19.84
C GLN A 195 3.11 10.10 -19.72
N LYS A 196 2.45 10.03 -18.56
CA LYS A 196 1.45 8.99 -18.22
C LYS A 196 1.97 7.54 -18.30
N GLN A 197 3.28 7.32 -18.25
CA GLN A 197 3.86 5.98 -18.20
C GLN A 197 3.76 5.35 -16.79
N ILE A 198 3.48 6.16 -15.76
CA ILE A 198 3.34 5.74 -14.37
C ILE A 198 1.98 6.21 -13.86
N ARG A 199 1.10 5.28 -13.48
CA ARG A 199 -0.14 5.64 -12.80
C ARG A 199 0.10 5.81 -11.32
N PHE A 200 0.11 7.06 -10.86
CA PHE A 200 0.26 7.39 -9.44
C PHE A 200 -1.01 7.02 -8.69
N LEU A 201 -0.89 6.17 -7.69
CA LEU A 201 -1.99 5.83 -6.79
C LEU A 201 -2.01 6.86 -5.66
N PRO A 202 -2.97 7.77 -5.60
CA PRO A 202 -3.16 8.64 -4.43
C PRO A 202 -3.63 7.82 -3.23
N LEU A 203 -3.62 8.43 -2.05
CA LEU A 203 -4.31 7.86 -0.89
C LEU A 203 -5.81 7.76 -1.19
N GLU A 204 -6.47 6.77 -0.65
CA GLU A 204 -7.89 6.50 -0.82
C GLU A 204 -8.79 7.74 -0.74
N ILE A 205 -8.62 8.58 0.28
CA ILE A 205 -9.43 9.80 0.44
C ILE A 205 -9.15 10.87 -0.63
N ASP A 206 -7.98 10.86 -1.26
CA ASP A 206 -7.59 11.81 -2.32
C ASP A 206 -8.06 11.35 -3.71
N HIS A 207 -8.64 10.15 -3.81
CA HIS A 207 -9.00 9.55 -5.10
C HIS A 207 -10.03 10.39 -5.89
N ALA A 208 -11.03 10.97 -5.23
CA ALA A 208 -12.03 11.79 -5.91
C ALA A 208 -11.40 13.05 -6.54
N ASP A 209 -10.47 13.70 -5.84
CA ASP A 209 -9.77 14.88 -6.36
C ASP A 209 -8.83 14.51 -7.51
N ALA A 210 -8.12 13.39 -7.40
CA ALA A 210 -7.32 12.87 -8.50
C ALA A 210 -8.18 12.55 -9.75
N ALA A 211 -9.32 11.88 -9.57
CA ALA A 211 -10.25 11.57 -10.64
C ALA A 211 -10.86 12.83 -11.29
N LYS A 212 -11.10 13.90 -10.52
CA LYS A 212 -11.53 15.21 -11.06
C LYS A 212 -10.42 15.89 -11.89
N MET A 213 -9.13 15.65 -11.59
CA MET A 213 -8.00 16.22 -12.35
C MET A 213 -7.83 15.58 -13.73
N ASP A 214 -7.91 14.22 -13.81
CA ASP A 214 -7.79 13.46 -15.06
C ASP A 214 -8.60 12.16 -14.94
N PRO A 215 -9.89 12.19 -15.28
CA PRO A 215 -10.82 11.08 -15.04
C PRO A 215 -10.52 9.81 -15.85
N GLU A 216 -9.82 9.96 -16.97
CA GLU A 216 -9.42 8.81 -17.81
C GLU A 216 -8.14 8.15 -17.28
N PHE A 217 -7.29 8.90 -16.60
CA PHE A 217 -5.99 8.39 -16.16
C PHE A 217 -5.97 8.04 -14.67
N HIS A 218 -6.51 8.88 -13.77
CA HIS A 218 -6.50 8.61 -12.32
C HIS A 218 -7.66 7.70 -11.88
N THR A 219 -7.63 6.45 -12.32
CA THR A 219 -8.67 5.43 -12.10
C THR A 219 -8.38 4.50 -10.92
N ALA A 220 -7.28 4.72 -10.21
CA ALA A 220 -6.83 3.83 -9.15
C ALA A 220 -6.27 4.61 -7.95
N PHE A 221 -6.31 3.98 -6.78
CA PHE A 221 -5.77 4.51 -5.52
C PHE A 221 -5.23 3.38 -4.64
N TRP A 222 -4.38 3.71 -3.65
CA TRP A 222 -3.98 2.76 -2.63
C TRP A 222 -4.78 2.97 -1.34
N SER A 223 -5.13 1.87 -0.67
CA SER A 223 -5.94 1.88 0.55
C SER A 223 -5.27 1.12 1.70
N PRO A 224 -4.92 1.80 2.80
CA PRO A 224 -4.63 1.14 4.06
C PRO A 224 -5.91 0.82 4.84
N LEU A 225 -7.04 1.44 4.47
CA LEU A 225 -8.34 1.34 5.13
C LEU A 225 -9.11 0.08 4.73
N ALA A 226 -8.77 -0.53 3.59
CA ALA A 226 -9.33 -1.81 3.19
C ALA A 226 -9.17 -2.91 4.26
N CYS A 227 -8.08 -2.86 5.06
CA CYS A 227 -7.87 -3.78 6.17
C CYS A 227 -8.65 -3.42 7.46
N THR A 228 -9.46 -2.36 7.44
CA THR A 228 -10.33 -1.94 8.55
C THR A 228 -11.82 -2.06 8.23
N GLY A 229 -12.16 -2.41 6.97
CA GLY A 229 -13.53 -2.57 6.46
C GLY A 229 -13.52 -2.35 4.95
N PRO A 230 -13.30 -3.42 4.16
CA PRO A 230 -13.07 -3.30 2.72
C PRO A 230 -14.32 -2.87 1.94
N GLU A 231 -15.53 -3.15 2.41
CA GLU A 231 -16.76 -2.83 1.70
C GLU A 231 -16.92 -1.32 1.50
N LEU A 232 -16.52 -0.51 2.48
CA LEU A 232 -16.55 0.95 2.38
C LEU A 232 -15.52 1.45 1.34
N THR A 233 -14.34 0.86 1.30
CA THR A 233 -13.31 1.15 0.29
C THR A 233 -13.82 0.85 -1.13
N ILE A 234 -14.50 -0.27 -1.31
CA ILE A 234 -15.06 -0.66 -2.60
C ILE A 234 -16.24 0.25 -2.99
N HIS A 235 -17.12 0.55 -2.04
CA HIS A 235 -18.21 1.50 -2.26
C HIS A 235 -17.68 2.89 -2.66
N TRP A 236 -16.61 3.37 -2.02
CA TRP A 236 -15.94 4.61 -2.39
C TRP A 236 -15.42 4.57 -3.82
N ARG A 237 -14.66 3.52 -4.20
CA ARG A 237 -14.20 3.29 -5.57
C ARG A 237 -15.34 3.39 -6.58
N ASP A 238 -16.41 2.64 -6.33
CA ASP A 238 -17.52 2.52 -7.27
C ASP A 238 -18.33 3.81 -7.37
N SER A 239 -18.48 4.55 -6.26
CA SER A 239 -19.15 5.85 -6.25
C SER A 239 -18.37 6.91 -7.04
N VAL A 240 -17.04 6.97 -6.90
CA VAL A 240 -16.18 7.87 -7.70
C VAL A 240 -16.22 7.48 -9.17
N LYS A 241 -16.11 6.18 -9.49
CA LYS A 241 -16.20 5.68 -10.85
C LYS A 241 -17.54 6.02 -11.52
N ASN A 242 -18.65 5.90 -10.77
CA ASN A 242 -19.96 6.29 -11.25
C ASN A 242 -20.06 7.82 -11.46
N ALA A 243 -19.53 8.61 -10.54
CA ALA A 243 -19.51 10.07 -10.64
C ALA A 243 -18.72 10.55 -11.88
N VAL A 244 -17.57 9.96 -12.17
CA VAL A 244 -16.81 10.21 -13.41
C VAL A 244 -17.67 9.92 -14.65
N LYS A 245 -18.42 8.81 -14.66
CA LYS A 245 -19.23 8.39 -15.80
C LYS A 245 -20.47 9.27 -16.02
N THR A 246 -21.11 9.70 -14.94
CA THR A 246 -22.43 10.39 -14.99
C THR A 246 -22.33 11.91 -14.85
N GLY A 247 -21.21 12.42 -14.29
CA GLY A 247 -21.06 13.82 -13.86
C GLY A 247 -21.71 14.11 -12.51
N ASP A 248 -22.34 13.13 -11.85
CA ASP A 248 -23.00 13.29 -10.55
C ASP A 248 -22.06 12.90 -9.39
N TRP A 249 -21.55 13.88 -8.69
CA TRP A 249 -20.63 13.73 -7.56
C TRP A 249 -21.34 13.73 -6.19
N SER A 250 -22.68 13.72 -6.16
CA SER A 250 -23.45 13.85 -4.91
C SER A 250 -23.10 12.74 -3.88
N VAL A 251 -22.89 11.52 -4.31
CA VAL A 251 -22.53 10.39 -3.43
C VAL A 251 -21.10 10.53 -2.89
N PRO A 252 -20.06 10.73 -3.71
CA PRO A 252 -18.70 10.97 -3.19
C PRO A 252 -18.62 12.20 -2.30
N ASP A 253 -19.26 13.31 -2.65
CA ASP A 253 -19.23 14.55 -1.86
C ASP A 253 -19.94 14.40 -0.50
N ALA A 254 -20.96 13.55 -0.39
CA ALA A 254 -21.62 13.22 0.89
C ALA A 254 -20.82 12.20 1.73
N LEU A 255 -20.05 11.30 1.08
CA LEU A 255 -19.29 10.25 1.75
C LEU A 255 -17.93 10.74 2.25
N TYR A 256 -17.25 11.56 1.47
CA TYR A 256 -15.90 12.08 1.78
C TYR A 256 -15.78 12.66 3.21
N PRO A 257 -16.64 13.60 3.68
CA PRO A 257 -16.49 14.16 5.02
C PRO A 257 -16.69 13.10 6.12
N LYS A 258 -17.50 12.08 5.90
CA LYS A 258 -17.68 10.98 6.85
C LYS A 258 -16.42 10.12 6.95
N MET A 259 -15.77 9.83 5.83
CA MET A 259 -14.50 9.11 5.77
C MET A 259 -13.36 9.93 6.38
N ALA A 260 -13.23 11.20 6.01
CA ALA A 260 -12.18 12.10 6.48
C ALA A 260 -12.20 12.28 8.00
N ILE A 261 -13.40 12.37 8.61
CA ILE A 261 -13.52 12.52 10.07
C ILE A 261 -13.00 11.28 10.82
N THR A 262 -13.12 10.08 10.24
CA THR A 262 -12.57 8.87 10.87
C THR A 262 -11.03 8.89 10.88
N LEU A 263 -10.41 9.53 9.89
CA LEU A 263 -8.95 9.65 9.80
C LEU A 263 -8.39 10.79 10.64
N SER A 264 -9.21 11.75 11.05
CA SER A 264 -8.75 12.95 11.75
C SER A 264 -8.04 12.64 13.08
N THR A 265 -8.37 11.52 13.73
CA THR A 265 -7.76 11.11 15.00
C THR A 265 -6.54 10.21 14.84
N LEU A 266 -6.26 9.74 13.62
CA LEU A 266 -5.08 8.91 13.33
C LEU A 266 -3.78 9.72 13.36
N PHE A 267 -3.84 10.97 12.88
CA PHE A 267 -2.67 11.82 12.76
C PHE A 267 -2.42 12.60 14.07
N PRO A 268 -1.24 12.41 14.71
CA PRO A 268 -0.86 13.19 15.88
C PRO A 268 -0.76 14.70 15.58
N PRO A 269 -0.75 15.55 16.62
CA PRO A 269 -0.30 16.93 16.48
C PRO A 269 1.11 16.96 15.87
N GLY A 270 1.30 17.68 14.77
CA GLY A 270 2.51 17.65 13.96
C GLY A 270 2.34 16.93 12.62
N GLY A 271 1.14 16.35 12.37
CA GLY A 271 0.75 15.84 11.08
C GLY A 271 1.53 14.60 10.62
N PHE A 272 1.78 14.51 9.31
CA PHE A 272 2.39 13.34 8.71
C PHE A 272 3.83 13.08 9.19
N ALA A 273 4.62 14.11 9.46
CA ALA A 273 5.99 13.94 9.94
C ALA A 273 6.04 13.26 11.32
N GLU A 274 5.15 13.61 12.24
CA GLU A 274 5.05 12.95 13.54
C GLU A 274 4.40 11.56 13.42
N PHE A 275 3.37 11.40 12.59
CA PHE A 275 2.78 10.11 12.29
C PHE A 275 3.81 9.12 11.74
N SER A 276 4.70 9.55 10.85
CA SER A 276 5.69 8.68 10.21
C SER A 276 6.65 8.03 11.20
N ARG A 277 6.90 8.67 12.35
CA ARG A 277 7.74 8.13 13.43
C ARG A 277 7.10 6.93 14.16
N TYR A 278 5.78 6.84 14.12
CA TYR A 278 4.97 5.81 14.79
C TYR A 278 4.04 5.08 13.82
N ASN A 279 4.33 5.14 12.52
CA ASN A 279 3.47 4.62 11.47
C ASN A 279 3.03 3.16 11.73
N ILE A 280 3.97 2.29 12.08
CA ILE A 280 3.69 0.86 12.34
C ILE A 280 2.71 0.72 13.50
N GLN A 281 3.01 1.36 14.63
CA GLN A 281 2.23 1.26 15.86
C GLN A 281 0.80 1.79 15.68
N LEU A 282 0.67 2.96 15.04
CA LEU A 282 -0.61 3.61 14.86
C LEU A 282 -1.50 2.85 13.86
N GLU A 283 -0.92 2.38 12.75
CA GLU A 283 -1.66 1.58 11.77
C GLU A 283 -2.12 0.24 12.34
N LYS A 284 -1.26 -0.47 13.10
CA LYS A 284 -1.66 -1.73 13.73
C LYS A 284 -2.71 -1.52 14.83
N ALA A 285 -2.59 -0.46 15.62
CA ALA A 285 -3.60 -0.10 16.63
C ALA A 285 -4.96 0.20 15.98
N ARG A 286 -4.97 0.94 14.86
CA ARG A 286 -6.17 1.23 14.08
C ARG A 286 -6.82 -0.05 13.54
N ILE A 287 -6.04 -0.91 12.89
CA ILE A 287 -6.53 -2.15 12.27
C ILE A 287 -7.08 -3.10 13.35
N ASN A 288 -6.35 -3.30 14.45
CA ASN A 288 -6.82 -4.14 15.55
C ASN A 288 -8.12 -3.61 16.16
N ALA A 289 -8.25 -2.29 16.34
CA ALA A 289 -9.46 -1.67 16.90
C ALA A 289 -10.67 -1.76 15.96
N ALA A 290 -10.47 -1.77 14.67
CA ALA A 290 -11.53 -1.97 13.69
C ALA A 290 -12.10 -3.39 13.70
N GLY A 291 -11.28 -4.39 14.03
CA GLY A 291 -11.70 -5.77 14.23
C GLY A 291 -11.97 -6.58 12.95
N TRP A 292 -11.77 -6.00 11.76
CA TRP A 292 -11.88 -6.75 10.51
C TRP A 292 -10.67 -7.67 10.29
N MET A 293 -9.49 -7.23 10.71
CA MET A 293 -8.23 -7.97 10.63
C MET A 293 -7.50 -7.91 11.98
N LYS A 294 -6.89 -9.02 12.40
CA LYS A 294 -6.00 -9.09 13.56
C LYS A 294 -4.56 -8.79 13.11
N ALA A 295 -4.14 -7.52 13.18
CA ALA A 295 -2.76 -7.15 12.86
C ALA A 295 -1.74 -7.63 13.92
N GLY A 296 -2.18 -7.92 15.14
CA GLY A 296 -1.34 -8.36 16.25
C GLY A 296 -0.44 -7.25 16.81
N PRO A 297 0.53 -7.58 17.69
CA PRO A 297 1.49 -6.62 18.22
C PRO A 297 2.51 -6.16 17.16
N CYS A 298 3.20 -5.04 17.45
CA CYS A 298 4.30 -4.56 16.62
C CYS A 298 5.60 -5.31 16.94
N ARG A 299 6.43 -5.53 15.94
CA ARG A 299 7.74 -6.18 16.11
C ARG A 299 8.82 -5.24 16.65
N PRO A 300 9.78 -5.74 17.41
CA PRO A 300 10.93 -4.96 17.82
C PRO A 300 11.70 -4.37 16.63
N PRO A 301 12.25 -3.13 16.74
CA PRO A 301 12.25 -2.27 17.90
C PRO A 301 11.02 -1.36 18.04
N TYR A 302 10.03 -1.43 17.13
CA TYR A 302 8.91 -0.50 17.03
C TYR A 302 7.69 -0.93 17.86
N ILE A 303 7.93 -1.35 19.11
CA ILE A 303 6.88 -1.96 19.98
C ILE A 303 6.02 -0.95 20.74
N SER A 304 6.40 0.33 20.78
CA SER A 304 5.69 1.33 21.59
C SER A 304 5.47 2.66 20.87
N ALA A 305 4.40 3.34 21.27
CA ALA A 305 4.10 4.72 20.91
C ALA A 305 3.42 5.43 22.09
N PRO A 306 3.33 6.78 22.10
CA PRO A 306 2.59 7.51 23.13
C PRO A 306 1.14 7.01 23.23
N ALA A 307 0.65 6.77 24.47
CA ALA A 307 -0.66 6.18 24.70
C ALA A 307 -1.80 6.95 24.01
N HIS A 308 -1.78 8.29 24.08
CA HIS A 308 -2.79 9.13 23.44
C HIS A 308 -2.76 9.07 21.90
N TYR A 309 -1.62 8.72 21.28
CA TYR A 309 -1.55 8.47 19.83
C TYR A 309 -2.22 7.12 19.49
N LEU A 310 -1.95 6.08 20.29
CA LEU A 310 -2.60 4.77 20.14
C LEU A 310 -4.12 4.86 20.34
N GLU A 311 -4.60 5.65 21.31
CA GLU A 311 -6.02 5.92 21.52
C GLU A 311 -6.64 6.63 20.31
N GLY A 312 -5.95 7.62 19.72
CA GLY A 312 -6.37 8.30 18.50
C GLY A 312 -6.48 7.35 17.30
N ALA A 313 -5.48 6.49 17.14
CA ALA A 313 -5.46 5.47 16.08
C ALA A 313 -6.58 4.44 16.28
N ALA A 314 -6.80 3.95 17.50
CA ALA A 314 -7.90 3.04 17.80
C ALA A 314 -9.27 3.67 17.51
N LYS A 315 -9.47 4.95 17.88
CA LYS A 315 -10.70 5.69 17.57
C LYS A 315 -10.90 5.85 16.04
N SER A 316 -9.84 6.05 15.29
CA SER A 316 -9.90 6.04 13.82
C SER A 316 -10.40 4.69 13.28
N GLY A 317 -9.86 3.58 13.80
CA GLY A 317 -10.26 2.23 13.40
C GLY A 317 -11.71 1.91 13.70
N THR A 318 -12.16 2.17 14.92
CA THR A 318 -13.57 1.94 15.32
C THR A 318 -14.52 2.82 14.52
N GLY A 319 -14.17 4.09 14.27
CA GLY A 319 -14.97 5.00 13.45
C GLY A 319 -15.15 4.51 12.03
N TRP A 320 -14.08 3.98 11.39
CA TRP A 320 -14.18 3.38 10.07
C TRP A 320 -15.05 2.13 10.07
N ALA A 321 -14.87 1.22 11.05
CA ALA A 321 -15.67 -0.01 11.17
C ALA A 321 -17.17 0.30 11.37
N GLU A 322 -17.49 1.33 12.15
CA GLU A 322 -18.88 1.79 12.32
C GLU A 322 -19.47 2.33 11.01
N LEU A 323 -18.67 3.10 10.25
CA LEU A 323 -19.10 3.62 8.95
C LEU A 323 -19.32 2.50 7.94
N ASN A 324 -18.39 1.53 7.90
CA ASN A 324 -18.49 0.32 7.08
C ASN A 324 -19.74 -0.50 7.43
N LYS A 325 -20.02 -0.67 8.72
CA LYS A 325 -21.21 -1.36 9.17
C LYS A 325 -22.51 -0.65 8.73
N LYS A 326 -22.57 0.69 8.84
CA LYS A 326 -23.73 1.46 8.35
C LYS A 326 -23.96 1.28 6.86
N LEU A 327 -22.89 1.16 6.06
CA LEU A 327 -22.99 0.83 4.65
C LEU A 327 -23.63 -0.55 4.43
N ILE A 328 -23.13 -1.58 5.13
CA ILE A 328 -23.63 -2.95 5.01
C ILE A 328 -25.11 -3.03 5.45
N ASP A 329 -25.47 -2.32 6.51
CA ASP A 329 -26.84 -2.28 7.05
C ASP A 329 -27.79 -1.37 6.22
N GLY A 330 -27.30 -0.70 5.18
CA GLY A 330 -28.08 0.21 4.32
C GLY A 330 -28.53 1.50 5.03
N THR A 331 -27.78 1.96 6.05
CA THR A 331 -28.09 3.14 6.88
C THR A 331 -27.06 4.26 6.75
N LEU A 332 -26.14 4.15 5.80
CA LEU A 332 -25.10 5.16 5.52
C LEU A 332 -25.70 6.42 4.84
#